data_18b75b809c4e281fdacbc9884a3e0cdc
#
_entry.id   18b75b809c4e281fdacbc9884a3e0cdc
#
_cell.length_a   1.000
_cell.length_b   1.000
_cell.length_c   1.000
_cell.angle_alpha   90.00
_cell.angle_beta   90.00
_cell.angle_gamma   90.00
#
_symmetry.space_group_name_H-M   'P 1'
#
loop_
_entity.id
_entity.type
_entity.pdbx_description
1 polymer ?
#
loop_
_entity_poly.entity_id
_entity_poly.type
_entity_poly.pdbx_seq_one_letter_code
_entity_poly.pdbx_strand_id
1 'polypeptide(L)'
;GRSSFPVRDIARVEVIRGPGSAVYGADALAGVINVITKTAEQIEGTELGARAASFDTTEGWLLHGTTWGEVKVALSLQALDTDGDDSRRVGSDAQTVFDQLVAPLFPPASLAPGALETHNSEAVDTRIDLQYRKLQLRMWNARTDDLGVGPGLALALDPSGGASIDNYLFDLGYNDADLLPDSVVELHASYMDVDVQTKQRLFPAGTVLPIGPDGNINTVNFVPMQFTDGLRGNPEFYEQHARFEGIVTYNGFAGHSLRVAAGYTTQEESAEERKNYGPSVLDLESRSCHAFLCFVDGTLTDVSNTPYVFIEDQDRDVWYASLQDQWQIANDWNLTAGVRYDDYSDFGSTVNPRVALVWDASTDLTAKMLYGRSFRAPSFAELFAINNPVALGNPDLDPETANTYELALDYRASFDWRVGFNVFYYDVEDLISFATAAGGAQVARNVGQQQGHGFEFETEWKPLDSLRVVANYAWQNAEDKELEEDAARAPEQQAYLRAHWTLPHNWSVTGEFKWIADRNREPLDPRDAVDDYTIANLNLEKQNLFERLDLGLRVRNLFDEGASEPSPYEAVPSGSLMPDDFPLEERSLHLTARVRF
;
A
#
# COMPACT_ATOMS: atom_id res chain seq x y z
N GLY A 1 -8.32 0.27 1.33
CA GLY A 1 -8.77 1.28 0.38
C GLY A 1 -8.49 0.87 -1.05
N ARG A 2 -9.44 1.03 -1.96
CA ARG A 2 -9.23 0.81 -3.40
C ARG A 2 -8.65 2.08 -3.99
N SER A 3 -7.34 2.24 -4.01
CA SER A 3 -6.75 3.15 -4.98
C SER A 3 -6.89 2.49 -6.36
N SER A 4 -7.56 3.15 -7.30
CA SER A 4 -7.65 2.72 -8.69
C SER A 4 -6.31 2.98 -9.38
N PHE A 5 -5.32 2.13 -9.13
CA PHE A 5 -4.06 2.23 -9.85
C PHE A 5 -4.29 1.80 -11.30
N PRO A 6 -4.04 2.68 -12.30
CA PRO A 6 -4.28 2.37 -13.70
C PRO A 6 -3.32 1.27 -14.15
N VAL A 7 -3.85 0.23 -14.78
CA VAL A 7 -3.06 -0.93 -15.20
C VAL A 7 -2.91 -1.03 -16.73
N ARG A 8 -3.60 -0.18 -17.49
CA ARG A 8 -3.67 -0.29 -18.96
C ARG A 8 -2.37 0.12 -19.65
N ASP A 9 -1.67 1.06 -19.08
CA ASP A 9 -0.38 1.57 -19.56
C ASP A 9 0.84 0.88 -18.94
N ILE A 10 0.65 -0.12 -18.09
CA ILE A 10 1.76 -0.90 -17.52
C ILE A 10 2.39 -1.77 -18.61
N ALA A 11 3.71 -1.62 -18.78
CA ALA A 11 4.52 -2.48 -19.64
C ALA A 11 4.91 -3.77 -18.87
N ARG A 12 5.39 -3.61 -17.63
CA ARG A 12 5.76 -4.69 -16.73
C ARG A 12 5.80 -4.23 -15.28
N VAL A 13 5.72 -5.19 -14.39
CA VAL A 13 5.97 -5.01 -12.96
C VAL A 13 7.22 -5.82 -12.61
N GLU A 14 8.18 -5.17 -11.96
CA GLU A 14 9.40 -5.81 -11.45
C GLU A 14 9.26 -5.90 -9.93
N VAL A 15 9.39 -7.12 -9.40
CA VAL A 15 9.35 -7.37 -7.96
C VAL A 15 10.75 -7.74 -7.51
N ILE A 16 11.34 -6.89 -6.67
CA ILE A 16 12.61 -7.14 -6.00
C ILE A 16 12.26 -7.65 -4.61
N ARG A 17 12.56 -8.90 -4.33
CA ARG A 17 12.34 -9.53 -3.02
C ARG A 17 13.52 -9.22 -2.12
N GLY A 18 13.27 -9.26 -0.81
CA GLY A 18 14.27 -8.95 0.21
C GLY A 18 14.63 -7.47 0.32
N PRO A 19 15.60 -7.13 1.18
CA PRO A 19 15.89 -5.76 1.57
C PRO A 19 16.39 -4.91 0.40
N GLY A 20 15.68 -3.80 0.14
CA GLY A 20 15.95 -2.87 -0.95
C GLY A 20 16.63 -1.57 -0.55
N SER A 21 16.74 -1.27 0.76
CA SER A 21 17.11 0.07 1.23
C SER A 21 18.51 0.53 0.80
N ALA A 22 19.44 -0.38 0.54
CA ALA A 22 20.77 -0.02 0.02
C ALA A 22 20.72 0.70 -1.35
N VAL A 23 19.64 0.58 -2.10
CA VAL A 23 19.43 1.23 -3.40
C VAL A 23 18.30 2.26 -3.34
N TYR A 24 17.18 1.90 -2.73
CA TYR A 24 15.91 2.65 -2.79
C TYR A 24 15.67 3.53 -1.55
N GLY A 25 16.41 3.34 -0.46
CA GLY A 25 16.26 4.11 0.79
C GLY A 25 15.19 3.56 1.71
N ALA A 26 14.47 4.43 2.40
CA ALA A 26 13.40 4.08 3.33
C ALA A 26 12.30 3.23 2.66
N ASP A 27 11.55 2.51 3.50
CA ASP A 27 10.33 1.76 3.14
C ASP A 27 10.54 0.56 2.20
N ALA A 28 11.79 0.28 1.81
CA ALA A 28 12.16 -0.93 1.08
C ALA A 28 12.49 -2.11 2.04
N LEU A 29 11.69 -2.29 3.09
CA LEU A 29 11.94 -3.23 4.19
C LEU A 29 11.87 -4.68 3.72
N ALA A 30 10.76 -5.08 3.11
CA ALA A 30 10.49 -6.44 2.64
C ALA A 30 10.74 -6.63 1.14
N GLY A 31 10.88 -5.54 0.39
CA GLY A 31 11.08 -5.57 -1.05
C GLY A 31 10.64 -4.29 -1.76
N VAL A 32 10.72 -4.32 -3.10
CA VAL A 32 10.33 -3.20 -3.95
C VAL A 32 9.46 -3.69 -5.10
N ILE A 33 8.35 -3.02 -5.34
CA ILE A 33 7.52 -3.22 -6.52
C ILE A 33 7.74 -2.03 -7.46
N ASN A 34 8.44 -2.26 -8.57
CA ASN A 34 8.73 -1.24 -9.56
C ASN A 34 7.77 -1.39 -10.75
N VAL A 35 6.91 -0.40 -10.93
CA VAL A 35 5.91 -0.37 -12.02
C VAL A 35 6.46 0.43 -13.18
N ILE A 36 6.64 -0.22 -14.33
CA ILE A 36 7.18 0.40 -15.53
C ILE A 36 6.06 0.57 -16.55
N THR A 37 5.83 1.81 -16.95
CA THR A 37 4.80 2.17 -17.93
C THR A 37 5.29 1.96 -19.36
N LYS A 38 4.35 1.84 -20.29
CA LYS A 38 4.63 1.67 -21.72
C LYS A 38 5.26 2.92 -22.31
N THR A 39 6.29 2.72 -23.14
CA THR A 39 6.86 3.78 -23.98
C THR A 39 6.01 4.04 -25.23
N ALA A 40 6.32 5.13 -25.95
CA ALA A 40 5.67 5.47 -27.20
C ALA A 40 5.72 4.33 -28.23
N GLU A 41 6.87 3.63 -28.32
CA GLU A 41 7.06 2.50 -29.23
C GLU A 41 6.28 1.26 -28.81
N GLN A 42 6.06 1.05 -27.51
CA GLN A 42 5.29 -0.09 -27.01
C GLN A 42 3.78 0.10 -27.19
N ILE A 43 3.31 1.35 -27.17
CA ILE A 43 1.90 1.67 -27.46
C ILE A 43 1.65 1.61 -28.96
N GLU A 44 2.50 2.24 -29.77
CA GLU A 44 2.47 2.30 -31.24
C GLU A 44 1.06 2.55 -31.82
N GLY A 45 0.72 3.82 -32.06
CA GLY A 45 -0.62 4.23 -32.54
C GLY A 45 -1.56 4.59 -31.40
N THR A 46 -2.84 4.23 -31.55
CA THR A 46 -3.89 4.57 -30.59
C THR A 46 -4.64 3.33 -30.15
N GLU A 47 -4.82 3.14 -28.84
CA GLU A 47 -5.70 2.16 -28.27
C GLU A 47 -6.83 2.87 -27.50
N LEU A 48 -8.07 2.51 -27.81
CA LEU A 48 -9.26 2.91 -27.06
C LEU A 48 -9.89 1.66 -26.46
N GLY A 49 -10.35 1.76 -25.23
CA GLY A 49 -11.05 0.65 -24.60
C GLY A 49 -12.11 1.09 -23.61
N ALA A 50 -13.01 0.15 -23.32
CA ALA A 50 -14.03 0.30 -22.29
C ALA A 50 -14.24 -1.01 -21.56
N ARG A 51 -14.64 -0.93 -20.30
CA ARG A 51 -15.04 -2.05 -19.46
C ARG A 51 -16.33 -1.72 -18.73
N ALA A 52 -17.24 -2.67 -18.69
CA ALA A 52 -18.39 -2.69 -17.80
C ALA A 52 -18.26 -3.91 -16.86
N ALA A 53 -18.58 -3.74 -15.58
CA ALA A 53 -18.46 -4.83 -14.63
C ALA A 53 -19.58 -4.78 -13.57
N SER A 54 -19.63 -5.81 -12.70
CA SER A 54 -20.49 -5.82 -11.51
C SER A 54 -20.26 -4.56 -10.66
N PHE A 55 -21.21 -4.26 -9.78
CA PHE A 55 -21.17 -3.11 -8.87
C PHE A 55 -21.20 -1.76 -9.61
N ASP A 56 -22.03 -1.70 -10.68
CA ASP A 56 -22.19 -0.55 -11.59
C ASP A 56 -20.87 0.06 -12.09
N THR A 57 -19.83 -0.81 -12.17
CA THR A 57 -18.49 -0.37 -12.56
C THR A 57 -18.42 -0.11 -14.06
N THR A 58 -17.98 1.09 -14.42
CA THR A 58 -17.62 1.47 -15.79
C THR A 58 -16.20 2.05 -15.84
N GLU A 59 -15.47 1.71 -16.90
CA GLU A 59 -14.12 2.20 -17.13
C GLU A 59 -13.93 2.50 -18.61
N GLY A 60 -13.27 3.62 -18.92
CA GLY A 60 -12.80 3.96 -20.25
C GLY A 60 -11.34 4.34 -20.24
N TRP A 61 -10.60 4.02 -21.33
CA TRP A 61 -9.21 4.42 -21.46
C TRP A 61 -8.81 4.75 -22.88
N LEU A 62 -7.80 5.63 -22.98
CA LEU A 62 -7.08 5.99 -24.19
C LEU A 62 -5.59 5.80 -23.94
N LEU A 63 -4.91 5.08 -24.82
CA LEU A 63 -3.45 5.10 -24.93
C LEU A 63 -3.06 5.61 -26.30
N HIS A 64 -2.04 6.47 -26.39
CA HIS A 64 -1.51 6.96 -27.64
C HIS A 64 0.01 7.05 -27.61
N GLY A 65 0.67 6.40 -28.57
CA GLY A 65 2.12 6.42 -28.74
C GLY A 65 2.51 6.90 -30.12
N THR A 66 3.36 7.93 -30.20
CA THR A 66 3.80 8.51 -31.48
C THR A 66 5.19 9.13 -31.37
N THR A 67 5.78 9.43 -32.51
CA THR A 67 7.05 10.16 -32.61
C THR A 67 6.88 11.39 -33.49
N TRP A 68 7.16 12.58 -32.96
CA TRP A 68 7.13 13.86 -33.68
C TRP A 68 8.56 14.39 -33.87
N GLY A 69 9.14 14.13 -35.02
CA GLY A 69 10.55 14.45 -35.28
C GLY A 69 11.46 13.59 -34.38
N GLU A 70 12.15 14.21 -33.42
CA GLU A 70 13.00 13.52 -32.44
C GLU A 70 12.31 13.31 -31.07
N VAL A 71 11.08 13.79 -30.91
CA VAL A 71 10.34 13.67 -29.65
C VAL A 71 9.42 12.45 -29.71
N LYS A 72 9.59 11.51 -28.78
CA LYS A 72 8.69 10.40 -28.56
C LYS A 72 7.66 10.80 -27.51
N VAL A 73 6.41 10.49 -27.75
CA VAL A 73 5.27 10.88 -26.91
C VAL A 73 4.45 9.65 -26.57
N ALA A 74 4.30 9.35 -25.29
CA ALA A 74 3.32 8.40 -24.79
C ALA A 74 2.29 9.14 -23.93
N LEU A 75 1.02 8.89 -24.19
CA LEU A 75 -0.13 9.43 -23.46
C LEU A 75 -1.00 8.29 -22.97
N SER A 76 -1.40 8.33 -21.69
CA SER A 76 -2.42 7.49 -21.09
C SER A 76 -3.48 8.36 -20.42
N LEU A 77 -4.74 8.03 -20.66
CA LEU A 77 -5.90 8.59 -19.96
C LEU A 77 -6.81 7.44 -19.58
N GLN A 78 -7.20 7.36 -18.32
CA GLN A 78 -8.14 6.37 -17.79
C GLN A 78 -9.15 7.06 -16.90
N ALA A 79 -10.43 6.68 -17.02
CA ALA A 79 -11.50 7.10 -16.12
C ALA A 79 -12.24 5.86 -15.63
N LEU A 80 -12.54 5.80 -14.35
CA LEU A 80 -13.25 4.72 -13.67
C LEU A 80 -14.36 5.32 -12.82
N ASP A 81 -15.51 4.67 -12.82
CA ASP A 81 -16.65 4.94 -11.96
C ASP A 81 -17.17 3.60 -11.42
N THR A 82 -17.45 3.49 -10.10
CA THR A 82 -17.91 2.24 -9.47
C THR A 82 -18.63 2.50 -8.15
N ASP A 83 -19.76 1.84 -7.94
CA ASP A 83 -20.48 1.89 -6.65
C ASP A 83 -19.81 1.02 -5.56
N GLY A 84 -18.81 0.19 -5.93
CA GLY A 84 -18.22 -0.76 -4.99
C GLY A 84 -19.15 -1.93 -4.67
N ASP A 85 -18.65 -2.87 -3.85
CA ASP A 85 -19.39 -4.06 -3.44
C ASP A 85 -20.10 -3.82 -2.10
N ASP A 86 -21.38 -3.47 -2.13
CA ASP A 86 -22.23 -3.22 -0.96
C ASP A 86 -22.72 -4.52 -0.28
N SER A 87 -22.45 -5.68 -0.88
CA SER A 87 -22.71 -6.99 -0.26
C SER A 87 -21.71 -7.31 0.86
N ARG A 88 -20.54 -6.65 0.88
CA ARG A 88 -19.52 -6.74 1.93
C ARG A 88 -20.02 -6.08 3.22
N ARG A 89 -20.65 -6.86 4.09
CA ARG A 89 -21.34 -6.36 5.29
C ARG A 89 -20.72 -6.94 6.55
N VAL A 90 -20.68 -6.12 7.61
CA VAL A 90 -20.36 -6.55 8.97
C VAL A 90 -21.59 -6.45 9.84
N GLY A 91 -21.76 -7.39 10.75
CA GLY A 91 -22.92 -7.48 11.68
C GLY A 91 -22.76 -6.56 12.88
N SER A 92 -21.51 -6.19 13.23
CA SER A 92 -21.18 -5.35 14.39
C SER A 92 -19.91 -4.53 14.12
N ASP A 93 -19.79 -3.41 14.83
CA ASP A 93 -18.71 -2.45 14.74
C ASP A 93 -18.40 -1.87 16.13
N ALA A 94 -17.44 -0.95 16.24
CA ALA A 94 -17.08 -0.31 17.50
C ALA A 94 -18.29 0.39 18.16
N GLN A 95 -19.16 1.04 17.38
CA GLN A 95 -20.35 1.68 17.92
C GLN A 95 -21.32 0.65 18.51
N THR A 96 -21.47 -0.53 17.89
CA THR A 96 -22.29 -1.62 18.44
C THR A 96 -21.80 -2.03 19.84
N VAL A 97 -20.48 -2.09 20.03
CA VAL A 97 -19.86 -2.41 21.32
C VAL A 97 -20.13 -1.30 22.36
N PHE A 98 -19.95 -0.03 21.97
CA PHE A 98 -20.26 1.11 22.86
C PHE A 98 -21.75 1.17 23.22
N ASP A 99 -22.64 0.93 22.27
CA ASP A 99 -24.08 0.87 22.51
C ASP A 99 -24.46 -0.19 23.56
N GLN A 100 -23.82 -1.36 23.53
CA GLN A 100 -24.04 -2.42 24.55
C GLN A 100 -23.62 -1.97 25.94
N LEU A 101 -22.54 -1.19 26.06
CA LEU A 101 -22.06 -0.68 27.35
C LEU A 101 -23.02 0.34 27.97
N VAL A 102 -23.75 1.10 27.15
CA VAL A 102 -24.68 2.16 27.59
C VAL A 102 -26.15 1.80 27.39
N ALA A 103 -26.48 0.63 26.85
CA ALA A 103 -27.82 0.19 26.44
C ALA A 103 -28.95 0.38 27.47
N PRO A 104 -28.77 0.25 28.78
CA PRO A 104 -29.86 0.50 29.73
C PRO A 104 -30.28 1.97 29.78
N LEU A 105 -29.44 2.89 29.32
CA LEU A 105 -29.62 4.34 29.50
C LEU A 105 -29.90 5.09 28.20
N PHE A 106 -29.39 4.57 27.06
CA PHE A 106 -29.46 5.28 25.76
C PHE A 106 -29.89 4.33 24.65
N PRO A 107 -30.62 4.85 23.63
CA PRO A 107 -30.92 4.07 22.44
C PRO A 107 -29.63 3.80 21.65
N PRO A 108 -29.52 2.66 20.91
CA PRO A 108 -28.36 2.35 20.11
C PRO A 108 -28.19 3.37 18.97
N ALA A 109 -26.95 3.73 18.67
CA ALA A 109 -26.55 4.62 17.59
C ALA A 109 -25.83 3.88 16.44
N SER A 110 -25.44 2.61 16.63
CA SER A 110 -24.74 1.82 15.62
C SER A 110 -25.50 1.72 14.31
N LEU A 111 -24.76 1.81 13.21
CA LEU A 111 -25.22 1.59 11.85
C LEU A 111 -25.02 0.14 11.37
N ALA A 112 -24.37 -0.69 12.18
CA ALA A 112 -24.28 -2.13 11.95
C ALA A 112 -25.61 -2.84 12.35
N PRO A 113 -26.02 -3.90 11.59
CA PRO A 113 -25.39 -4.49 10.42
C PRO A 113 -25.37 -3.58 9.20
N GLY A 114 -24.18 -3.34 8.61
CA GLY A 114 -24.01 -2.39 7.53
C GLY A 114 -22.94 -2.79 6.52
N ALA A 115 -22.98 -2.18 5.33
CA ALA A 115 -21.98 -2.39 4.30
C ALA A 115 -20.67 -1.68 4.64
N LEU A 116 -19.54 -2.28 4.25
CA LEU A 116 -18.21 -1.70 4.39
C LEU A 116 -17.94 -0.62 3.34
N GLU A 117 -18.54 -0.74 2.16
CA GLU A 117 -18.42 0.22 1.07
C GLU A 117 -19.81 0.71 0.68
N THR A 118 -20.00 2.01 0.65
CA THR A 118 -21.32 2.63 0.43
C THR A 118 -21.25 3.83 -0.51
N HIS A 119 -20.06 4.11 -1.08
CA HIS A 119 -19.87 5.29 -1.92
C HIS A 119 -19.45 4.93 -3.33
N ASN A 120 -19.97 5.72 -4.25
CA ASN A 120 -19.56 5.78 -5.64
C ASN A 120 -18.15 6.38 -5.70
N SER A 121 -17.17 5.62 -6.19
CA SER A 121 -15.79 6.10 -6.34
C SER A 121 -15.52 6.43 -7.79
N GLU A 122 -15.21 7.70 -8.05
CA GLU A 122 -14.79 8.20 -9.36
C GLU A 122 -13.27 8.39 -9.37
N ALA A 123 -12.60 7.87 -10.41
CA ALA A 123 -11.16 8.06 -10.55
C ALA A 123 -10.78 8.44 -11.98
N VAL A 124 -9.88 9.42 -12.10
CA VAL A 124 -9.28 9.83 -13.37
C VAL A 124 -7.76 9.80 -13.23
N ASP A 125 -7.10 9.10 -14.15
CA ASP A 125 -5.64 9.03 -14.23
C ASP A 125 -5.16 9.52 -15.59
N THR A 126 -4.16 10.39 -15.59
CA THR A 126 -3.55 10.95 -16.81
C THR A 126 -2.04 10.86 -16.69
N ARG A 127 -1.38 10.26 -17.67
CA ARG A 127 0.08 10.20 -17.78
C ARG A 127 0.56 10.66 -19.12
N ILE A 128 1.65 11.41 -19.09
CA ILE A 128 2.36 11.91 -20.27
C ILE A 128 3.84 11.58 -20.08
N ASP A 129 4.43 10.89 -21.04
CA ASP A 129 5.87 10.64 -21.13
C ASP A 129 6.40 11.24 -22.42
N LEU A 130 7.35 12.16 -22.29
CA LEU A 130 8.02 12.82 -23.40
C LEU A 130 9.52 12.50 -23.36
N GLN A 131 10.02 11.86 -24.40
CA GLN A 131 11.43 11.58 -24.52
C GLN A 131 12.04 12.35 -25.71
N TYR A 132 13.07 13.14 -25.42
CA TYR A 132 13.86 13.85 -26.43
C TYR A 132 15.34 13.57 -26.22
N ARG A 133 15.94 12.75 -27.09
CA ARG A 133 17.35 12.32 -26.99
C ARG A 133 17.65 11.69 -25.62
N LYS A 134 18.44 12.38 -24.79
CA LYS A 134 18.89 11.96 -23.46
C LYS A 134 17.99 12.46 -22.31
N LEU A 135 16.97 13.27 -22.64
CA LEU A 135 16.02 13.83 -21.70
C LEU A 135 14.70 13.08 -21.72
N GLN A 136 14.12 12.85 -20.56
CA GLN A 136 12.78 12.30 -20.38
C GLN A 136 12.01 13.19 -19.40
N LEU A 137 10.80 13.60 -19.77
CA LEU A 137 9.87 14.29 -18.90
C LEU A 137 8.63 13.41 -18.71
N ARG A 138 8.32 13.09 -17.47
CA ARG A 138 7.12 12.35 -17.07
C ARG A 138 6.21 13.24 -16.25
N MET A 139 4.94 13.21 -16.56
CA MET A 139 3.88 13.89 -15.82
C MET A 139 2.80 12.88 -15.49
N TRP A 140 2.35 12.89 -14.27
CA TRP A 140 1.26 12.05 -13.82
C TRP A 140 0.31 12.87 -12.95
N ASN A 141 -0.99 12.76 -13.25
CA ASN A 141 -2.04 13.24 -12.38
C ASN A 141 -3.02 12.08 -12.14
N ALA A 142 -3.31 11.81 -10.90
CA ALA A 142 -4.32 10.84 -10.49
C ALA A 142 -5.26 11.49 -9.48
N ARG A 143 -6.54 11.52 -9.81
CA ARG A 143 -7.60 12.02 -8.94
C ARG A 143 -8.56 10.88 -8.63
N THR A 144 -8.92 10.75 -7.36
CA THR A 144 -9.99 9.87 -6.90
C THR A 144 -10.93 10.67 -6.01
N ASP A 145 -12.21 10.70 -6.35
CA ASP A 145 -13.27 11.35 -5.57
C ASP A 145 -14.18 10.30 -4.93
N ASP A 146 -14.85 10.68 -3.85
CA ASP A 146 -15.86 9.91 -3.13
C ASP A 146 -15.43 8.49 -2.70
N LEU A 147 -14.14 8.31 -2.38
CA LEU A 147 -13.64 7.04 -1.87
C LEU A 147 -14.27 6.74 -0.50
N GLY A 148 -15.03 5.65 -0.39
CA GLY A 148 -15.66 5.24 0.87
C GLY A 148 -14.62 4.90 1.94
N VAL A 149 -14.87 5.34 3.18
CA VAL A 149 -13.94 5.16 4.31
C VAL A 149 -14.22 3.89 5.13
N GLY A 150 -15.33 3.19 4.88
CA GLY A 150 -15.73 1.99 5.62
C GLY A 150 -15.92 2.28 7.12
N PRO A 151 -15.36 1.41 8.01
CA PRO A 151 -15.39 1.65 9.45
C PRO A 151 -14.37 2.71 9.91
N GLY A 152 -13.53 3.22 9.00
CA GLY A 152 -12.54 4.26 9.27
C GLY A 152 -11.59 3.94 10.42
N LEU A 153 -10.93 4.98 10.95
CA LEU A 153 -9.96 4.86 12.04
C LEU A 153 -10.60 4.49 13.38
N ALA A 154 -11.88 4.82 13.58
CA ALA A 154 -12.60 4.53 14.82
C ALA A 154 -13.30 3.15 14.81
N LEU A 155 -13.14 2.37 13.74
CA LEU A 155 -13.76 1.06 13.55
C LEU A 155 -15.30 1.09 13.65
N ALA A 156 -15.94 2.25 13.44
CA ALA A 156 -17.39 2.43 13.40
C ALA A 156 -17.85 2.76 11.98
N LEU A 157 -18.91 2.11 11.51
CA LEU A 157 -19.40 2.31 10.16
C LEU A 157 -19.84 3.76 9.92
N ASP A 158 -19.34 4.36 8.85
CA ASP A 158 -19.75 5.68 8.37
C ASP A 158 -20.13 5.66 6.88
N PRO A 159 -21.39 5.30 6.55
CA PRO A 159 -21.86 5.29 5.17
C PRO A 159 -21.94 6.69 4.53
N SER A 160 -21.69 7.76 5.28
CA SER A 160 -21.68 9.13 4.80
C SER A 160 -20.26 9.72 4.70
N GLY A 161 -19.26 8.98 5.17
CA GLY A 161 -17.87 9.39 5.10
C GLY A 161 -17.28 9.13 3.73
N GLY A 162 -16.40 10.01 3.27
CA GLY A 162 -15.69 9.87 2.01
C GLY A 162 -14.33 10.55 2.05
N ALA A 163 -13.47 10.18 1.12
CA ALA A 163 -12.19 10.83 0.90
C ALA A 163 -12.01 11.18 -0.57
N SER A 164 -11.32 12.27 -0.85
CA SER A 164 -10.84 12.64 -2.18
C SER A 164 -9.32 12.77 -2.13
N ILE A 165 -8.65 12.28 -3.17
CA ILE A 165 -7.19 12.28 -3.28
C ILE A 165 -6.81 12.83 -4.65
N ASP A 166 -6.00 13.88 -4.67
CA ASP A 166 -5.38 14.42 -5.88
C ASP A 166 -3.86 14.28 -5.80
N ASN A 167 -3.25 13.65 -6.81
CA ASN A 167 -1.82 13.48 -6.91
C ASN A 167 -1.29 14.09 -8.19
N TYR A 168 -0.24 14.90 -8.10
CA TYR A 168 0.50 15.43 -9.22
C TYR A 168 1.97 15.05 -9.11
N LEU A 169 2.54 14.48 -10.17
CA LEU A 169 3.96 14.15 -10.24
C LEU A 169 4.57 14.73 -11.51
N PHE A 170 5.70 15.43 -11.35
CA PHE A 170 6.60 15.83 -12.43
C PHE A 170 7.95 15.17 -12.19
N ASP A 171 8.49 14.53 -13.20
CA ASP A 171 9.80 13.89 -13.13
C ASP A 171 10.58 14.21 -14.40
N LEU A 172 11.79 14.76 -14.24
CA LEU A 172 12.73 15.05 -15.29
C LEU A 172 13.96 14.17 -15.14
N GLY A 173 14.19 13.30 -16.10
CA GLY A 173 15.35 12.44 -16.18
C GLY A 173 16.33 12.86 -17.28
N TYR A 174 17.62 12.73 -17.01
CA TYR A 174 18.70 12.83 -17.98
C TYR A 174 19.56 11.58 -17.88
N ASN A 175 19.82 10.90 -19.01
CA ASN A 175 20.66 9.70 -19.05
C ASN A 175 21.66 9.82 -20.20
N ASP A 176 22.96 9.72 -19.89
CA ASP A 176 24.04 9.91 -20.83
C ASP A 176 25.19 8.91 -20.61
N ALA A 177 25.41 8.05 -21.58
CA ALA A 177 26.52 7.08 -21.60
C ALA A 177 27.79 7.64 -22.26
N ASP A 178 27.75 8.83 -22.83
CA ASP A 178 28.86 9.43 -23.58
C ASP A 178 29.50 10.64 -22.87
N LEU A 179 28.91 11.08 -21.72
CA LEU A 179 29.34 12.27 -21.00
C LEU A 179 30.73 12.10 -20.36
N LEU A 180 30.97 10.92 -19.79
CA LEU A 180 32.24 10.55 -19.17
C LEU A 180 32.74 9.21 -19.73
N PRO A 181 34.07 9.00 -19.91
CA PRO A 181 34.61 7.72 -20.37
C PRO A 181 34.18 6.56 -19.46
N ASP A 182 33.80 5.46 -20.06
CA ASP A 182 33.41 4.21 -19.41
C ASP A 182 32.32 4.36 -18.33
N SER A 183 31.50 5.42 -18.42
CA SER A 183 30.48 5.74 -17.43
C SER A 183 29.12 6.01 -18.04
N VAL A 184 28.08 5.67 -17.25
CA VAL A 184 26.71 6.17 -17.49
C VAL A 184 26.39 7.17 -16.38
N VAL A 185 25.93 8.36 -16.77
CA VAL A 185 25.50 9.43 -15.86
C VAL A 185 23.99 9.57 -15.95
N GLU A 186 23.32 9.48 -14.80
CA GLU A 186 21.88 9.67 -14.68
C GLU A 186 21.61 10.80 -13.68
N LEU A 187 20.72 11.72 -14.04
CA LEU A 187 20.25 12.78 -13.17
C LEU A 187 18.73 12.75 -13.17
N HIS A 188 18.14 12.86 -11.98
CA HIS A 188 16.71 12.92 -11.79
C HIS A 188 16.34 14.11 -10.94
N ALA A 189 15.27 14.79 -11.31
CA ALA A 189 14.62 15.82 -10.52
C ALA A 189 13.11 15.57 -10.55
N SER A 190 12.49 15.38 -9.41
CA SER A 190 11.06 15.15 -9.33
C SER A 190 10.39 16.05 -8.30
N TYR A 191 9.13 16.37 -8.55
CA TYR A 191 8.25 17.07 -7.64
C TYR A 191 6.91 16.33 -7.60
N MET A 192 6.43 16.03 -6.40
CA MET A 192 5.13 15.42 -6.16
C MET A 192 4.34 16.30 -5.20
N ASP A 193 3.05 16.44 -5.47
CA ASP A 193 2.07 17.16 -4.67
C ASP A 193 0.88 16.24 -4.46
N VAL A 194 0.45 16.08 -3.21
CA VAL A 194 -0.63 15.16 -2.82
C VAL A 194 -1.61 15.90 -1.91
N ASP A 195 -2.85 16.03 -2.36
CA ASP A 195 -3.96 16.58 -1.56
C ASP A 195 -4.88 15.44 -1.14
N VAL A 196 -5.09 15.28 0.17
CA VAL A 196 -6.03 14.32 0.73
C VAL A 196 -7.07 15.05 1.55
N GLN A 197 -8.33 14.99 1.11
CA GLN A 197 -9.46 15.58 1.82
C GLN A 197 -10.35 14.49 2.37
N THR A 198 -10.74 14.59 3.63
CA THR A 198 -11.63 13.62 4.25
C THR A 198 -12.87 14.28 4.83
N LYS A 199 -14.00 13.56 4.73
CA LYS A 199 -15.25 13.88 5.42
C LYS A 199 -15.63 12.65 6.24
N GLN A 200 -15.36 12.67 7.54
CA GLN A 200 -15.54 11.50 8.38
C GLN A 200 -16.43 11.78 9.58
N ARG A 201 -17.30 10.81 9.89
CA ARG A 201 -17.86 10.62 11.21
C ARG A 201 -17.11 9.48 11.87
N LEU A 202 -16.29 9.79 12.85
CA LEU A 202 -15.62 8.77 13.64
C LEU A 202 -16.62 7.89 14.38
N PHE A 203 -17.74 8.48 14.84
CA PHE A 203 -18.87 7.76 15.43
C PHE A 203 -20.20 8.34 14.93
N PRO A 204 -21.24 7.51 14.74
CA PRO A 204 -22.50 7.90 14.12
C PRO A 204 -23.32 8.88 14.97
N ALA A 205 -24.32 9.48 14.32
CA ALA A 205 -25.25 10.41 14.96
C ALA A 205 -25.99 9.77 16.14
N GLY A 206 -26.07 10.47 17.25
CA GLY A 206 -26.69 9.99 18.49
C GLY A 206 -25.77 9.24 19.43
N THR A 207 -24.52 8.98 19.04
CA THR A 207 -23.55 8.28 19.88
C THR A 207 -23.36 8.97 21.23
N VAL A 208 -23.17 8.17 22.29
CA VAL A 208 -22.78 8.65 23.63
C VAL A 208 -21.37 8.17 23.92
N LEU A 209 -20.46 9.12 24.10
CA LEU A 209 -19.03 8.83 24.31
C LEU A 209 -18.53 9.39 25.64
N PRO A 210 -17.53 8.74 26.27
CA PRO A 210 -16.85 9.26 27.46
C PRO A 210 -15.83 10.33 27.02
N ILE A 211 -16.09 11.59 27.31
CA ILE A 211 -15.25 12.71 26.93
C ILE A 211 -14.48 13.24 28.14
N GLY A 212 -13.16 13.31 28.00
CA GLY A 212 -12.24 13.80 29.02
C GLY A 212 -12.20 15.32 29.13
N PRO A 213 -11.47 15.86 30.13
CA PRO A 213 -11.31 17.29 30.33
C PRO A 213 -10.68 18.04 29.15
N ASP A 214 -9.93 17.34 28.33
CA ASP A 214 -9.32 17.84 27.09
C ASP A 214 -10.26 17.83 25.89
N GLY A 215 -11.50 17.35 26.05
CA GLY A 215 -12.48 17.25 24.99
C GLY A 215 -12.32 16.05 24.05
N ASN A 216 -11.35 15.17 24.29
CA ASN A 216 -11.15 13.91 23.57
C ASN A 216 -11.79 12.73 24.32
N ILE A 217 -11.87 11.55 23.67
CA ILE A 217 -12.35 10.31 24.29
C ILE A 217 -11.40 9.93 25.43
N ASN A 218 -11.96 9.68 26.62
CA ASN A 218 -11.21 9.28 27.79
C ASN A 218 -12.06 8.35 28.66
N THR A 219 -11.60 7.13 28.88
CA THR A 219 -12.35 6.10 29.63
C THR A 219 -12.08 6.13 31.14
N VAL A 220 -11.12 6.94 31.62
CA VAL A 220 -10.70 6.99 33.02
C VAL A 220 -11.34 8.16 33.78
N ASN A 221 -11.28 9.37 33.18
CA ASN A 221 -11.85 10.59 33.77
C ASN A 221 -12.68 11.29 32.70
N PHE A 222 -14.00 11.13 32.75
CA PHE A 222 -14.89 11.55 31.68
C PHE A 222 -16.24 12.07 32.15
N VAL A 223 -16.88 12.83 31.23
CA VAL A 223 -18.30 13.16 31.24
C VAL A 223 -18.95 12.48 30.05
N PRO A 224 -20.09 11.75 30.23
CA PRO A 224 -20.84 11.22 29.09
C PRO A 224 -21.39 12.36 28.23
N MET A 225 -21.08 12.33 26.92
CA MET A 225 -21.55 13.30 25.96
C MET A 225 -22.27 12.63 24.80
N GLN A 226 -23.46 13.12 24.48
CA GLN A 226 -24.20 12.70 23.29
C GLN A 226 -23.90 13.63 22.12
N PHE A 227 -23.36 13.06 21.04
CA PHE A 227 -23.12 13.76 19.78
C PHE A 227 -24.34 13.56 18.87
N THR A 228 -25.20 14.58 18.77
CA THR A 228 -26.48 14.46 18.06
C THR A 228 -26.30 14.19 16.57
N ASP A 229 -25.22 14.70 15.97
CA ASP A 229 -24.87 14.56 14.58
C ASP A 229 -23.61 13.70 14.34
N GLY A 230 -23.18 12.99 15.39
CA GLY A 230 -21.98 12.16 15.43
C GLY A 230 -20.71 12.90 15.83
N LEU A 231 -19.69 12.14 16.21
CA LEU A 231 -18.33 12.66 16.40
C LEU A 231 -17.69 12.85 15.04
N ARG A 232 -17.39 14.09 14.68
CA ARG A 232 -16.99 14.48 13.31
C ARG A 232 -15.62 15.13 13.31
N GLY A 233 -14.75 14.65 12.40
CA GLY A 233 -13.46 15.27 12.09
C GLY A 233 -13.23 15.20 10.59
N ASN A 234 -12.84 16.32 10.00
CA ASN A 234 -12.55 16.44 8.56
C ASN A 234 -11.11 16.93 8.43
N PRO A 235 -10.10 16.09 8.58
CA PRO A 235 -8.72 16.44 8.29
C PRO A 235 -8.50 16.50 6.78
N GLU A 236 -7.76 17.52 6.36
CA GLU A 236 -7.24 17.70 5.01
C GLU A 236 -5.71 17.73 5.12
N PHE A 237 -5.01 16.94 4.30
CA PHE A 237 -3.55 16.85 4.29
C PHE A 237 -3.02 17.32 2.95
N TYR A 238 -1.96 18.08 2.99
CA TYR A 238 -1.25 18.60 1.83
C TYR A 238 0.22 18.20 1.96
N GLU A 239 0.68 17.30 1.07
CA GLU A 239 2.05 16.80 1.09
C GLU A 239 2.78 17.25 -0.17
N GLN A 240 3.99 17.79 -0.01
CA GLN A 240 4.86 18.17 -1.10
C GLN A 240 6.21 17.50 -0.96
N HIS A 241 6.68 16.87 -2.04
CA HIS A 241 7.96 16.20 -2.09
C HIS A 241 8.77 16.70 -3.27
N ALA A 242 9.95 17.25 -3.02
CA ALA A 242 10.91 17.57 -4.06
C ALA A 242 12.17 16.72 -3.89
N ARG A 243 12.61 16.06 -4.98
CA ARG A 243 13.78 15.17 -4.96
C ARG A 243 14.73 15.54 -6.08
N PHE A 244 16.02 15.51 -5.77
CA PHE A 244 17.09 15.56 -6.73
C PHE A 244 18.06 14.41 -6.49
N GLU A 245 18.47 13.72 -7.56
CA GLU A 245 19.36 12.55 -7.50
C GLU A 245 20.34 12.56 -8.65
N GLY A 246 21.61 12.23 -8.36
CA GLY A 246 22.63 11.97 -9.36
C GLY A 246 23.26 10.60 -9.16
N ILE A 247 23.40 9.85 -10.27
CA ILE A 247 23.96 8.51 -10.28
C ILE A 247 25.08 8.45 -11.33
N VAL A 248 26.18 7.84 -10.99
CA VAL A 248 27.26 7.51 -11.92
C VAL A 248 27.58 6.03 -11.82
N THR A 249 27.46 5.32 -12.94
CA THR A 249 27.87 3.92 -13.06
C THR A 249 29.14 3.86 -13.90
N TYR A 250 30.27 3.47 -13.32
CA TYR A 250 31.58 3.39 -13.95
C TYR A 250 32.00 1.94 -14.22
N ASN A 251 32.35 1.63 -15.47
CA ASN A 251 32.67 0.29 -15.95
C ASN A 251 34.14 0.16 -16.47
N GLY A 252 34.99 1.15 -16.15
CA GLY A 252 36.37 1.18 -16.67
C GLY A 252 37.34 0.21 -15.97
N PHE A 253 36.97 -0.40 -14.85
CA PHE A 253 37.78 -1.45 -14.20
C PHE A 253 37.33 -2.83 -14.69
N ALA A 254 38.30 -3.64 -15.13
CA ALA A 254 38.00 -4.98 -15.64
C ALA A 254 37.31 -5.86 -14.57
N GLY A 255 36.13 -6.36 -14.89
CA GLY A 255 35.33 -7.21 -14.00
C GLY A 255 34.54 -6.45 -12.91
N HIS A 256 34.56 -5.12 -12.90
CA HIS A 256 33.83 -4.31 -11.94
C HIS A 256 32.82 -3.37 -12.62
N SER A 257 31.70 -3.15 -11.97
CA SER A 257 30.73 -2.08 -12.27
C SER A 257 30.44 -1.32 -11.00
N LEU A 258 31.03 -0.12 -10.88
CA LEU A 258 30.90 0.72 -9.70
C LEU A 258 29.75 1.72 -9.89
N ARG A 259 28.78 1.70 -8.98
CA ARG A 259 27.67 2.65 -8.92
C ARG A 259 27.82 3.55 -7.70
N VAL A 260 27.88 4.85 -7.94
CA VAL A 260 27.85 5.89 -6.90
C VAL A 260 26.56 6.68 -7.11
N ALA A 261 25.80 6.90 -6.06
CA ALA A 261 24.63 7.77 -6.11
C ALA A 261 24.61 8.69 -4.90
N ALA A 262 24.09 9.89 -5.10
CA ALA A 262 23.81 10.84 -4.03
C ALA A 262 22.54 11.61 -4.37
N GLY A 263 21.78 11.99 -3.36
CA GLY A 263 20.54 12.72 -3.55
C GLY A 263 20.13 13.51 -2.31
N TYR A 264 19.16 14.37 -2.57
CA TYR A 264 18.49 15.19 -1.56
C TYR A 264 17.00 15.14 -1.81
N THR A 265 16.23 15.00 -0.76
CA THR A 265 14.76 15.06 -0.79
C THR A 265 14.30 16.01 0.31
N THR A 266 13.37 16.90 0.01
CA THR A 266 12.57 17.62 1.01
C THR A 266 11.14 17.14 0.94
N GLN A 267 10.52 16.98 2.10
CA GLN A 267 9.13 16.58 2.30
C GLN A 267 8.49 17.61 3.22
N GLU A 268 7.36 18.17 2.81
CA GLU A 268 6.58 19.11 3.60
C GLU A 268 5.17 18.53 3.74
N GLU A 269 4.61 18.56 4.95
CA GLU A 269 3.24 18.19 5.24
C GLU A 269 2.57 19.31 6.03
N SER A 270 1.38 19.73 5.59
CA SER A 270 0.51 20.64 6.33
C SER A 270 -0.89 20.05 6.45
N ALA A 271 -1.61 20.44 7.50
CA ALA A 271 -2.95 19.95 7.77
C ALA A 271 -3.93 21.08 8.06
N GLU A 272 -5.12 20.97 7.44
CA GLU A 272 -6.30 21.72 7.84
C GLU A 272 -7.31 20.78 8.50
N GLU A 273 -8.00 21.24 9.55
CA GLU A 273 -8.95 20.39 10.26
C GLU A 273 -10.16 21.17 10.77
N ARG A 274 -11.34 20.58 10.58
CA ARG A 274 -12.59 21.03 11.19
C ARG A 274 -13.24 19.89 11.95
N LYS A 275 -13.47 20.09 13.26
CA LYS A 275 -13.98 19.04 14.14
C LYS A 275 -14.96 19.56 15.19
N ASN A 276 -15.74 18.66 15.82
CA ASN A 276 -16.64 18.95 16.95
C ASN A 276 -16.22 18.33 18.28
N TYR A 277 -14.95 17.99 18.41
CA TYR A 277 -14.36 17.39 19.63
C TYR A 277 -12.97 17.98 19.88
N GLY A 278 -12.40 17.65 21.03
CA GLY A 278 -11.05 18.02 21.41
C GLY A 278 -10.92 19.41 22.05
N PRO A 279 -9.67 19.77 22.43
CA PRO A 279 -9.38 21.00 23.12
C PRO A 279 -9.74 22.23 22.26
N SER A 280 -10.18 23.32 22.92
CA SER A 280 -10.68 24.56 22.29
C SER A 280 -11.97 24.41 21.47
N VAL A 281 -12.46 23.20 21.25
CA VAL A 281 -13.73 22.91 20.55
C VAL A 281 -14.83 22.60 21.57
N LEU A 282 -14.53 21.73 22.55
CA LEU A 282 -15.42 21.37 23.62
C LEU A 282 -15.03 22.08 24.92
N ASP A 283 -15.73 23.17 25.24
CA ASP A 283 -15.66 23.79 26.57
C ASP A 283 -16.63 23.09 27.54
N LEU A 284 -16.12 22.27 28.42
CA LEU A 284 -16.90 21.51 29.39
C LEU A 284 -17.45 22.37 30.53
N GLU A 285 -16.84 23.55 30.79
CA GLU A 285 -17.27 24.44 31.89
C GLU A 285 -18.50 25.29 31.52
N SER A 286 -18.66 25.62 30.22
CA SER A 286 -19.75 26.48 29.73
C SER A 286 -20.96 25.71 29.20
N ARG A 287 -20.90 24.37 29.09
CA ARG A 287 -21.95 23.57 28.45
C ARG A 287 -23.17 23.31 29.32
N SER A 288 -24.34 23.38 28.68
CA SER A 288 -25.61 22.97 29.28
C SER A 288 -25.70 21.45 29.32
N CYS A 289 -25.55 20.86 30.53
CA CYS A 289 -25.80 19.45 30.74
C CYS A 289 -27.16 19.27 31.40
N HIS A 290 -27.96 18.31 30.93
CA HIS A 290 -29.19 17.90 31.58
C HIS A 290 -28.93 16.65 32.43
N ALA A 291 -29.02 16.78 33.74
CA ALA A 291 -28.68 15.76 34.75
C ALA A 291 -27.19 15.37 34.64
N PHE A 292 -26.90 14.22 34.04
CA PHE A 292 -25.54 13.66 33.87
C PHE A 292 -25.07 13.56 32.40
N LEU A 293 -25.87 14.09 31.46
CA LEU A 293 -25.59 14.01 30.04
C LEU A 293 -25.45 15.41 29.42
N CYS A 294 -24.37 15.63 28.70
CA CYS A 294 -24.12 16.83 27.90
C CYS A 294 -24.38 16.54 26.42
N PHE A 295 -24.76 17.56 25.66
CA PHE A 295 -25.07 17.43 24.24
C PHE A 295 -24.09 18.23 23.39
N VAL A 296 -23.66 17.63 22.29
CA VAL A 296 -22.81 18.25 21.25
C VAL A 296 -23.53 18.13 19.94
N ASP A 297 -23.71 19.24 19.22
CA ASP A 297 -24.28 19.26 17.88
C ASP A 297 -23.22 19.03 16.80
N GLY A 298 -23.62 19.01 15.53
CA GLY A 298 -22.74 18.80 14.38
C GLY A 298 -21.97 20.04 13.93
N THR A 299 -21.95 21.13 14.69
CA THR A 299 -21.19 22.34 14.36
C THR A 299 -19.69 22.03 14.42
N LEU A 300 -19.00 22.26 13.30
CA LEU A 300 -17.55 22.05 13.21
C LEU A 300 -16.82 23.35 13.51
N THR A 301 -15.84 23.28 14.36
CA THR A 301 -14.88 24.36 14.65
C THR A 301 -13.66 24.16 13.78
N ASP A 302 -13.22 25.21 13.10
CA ASP A 302 -11.97 25.25 12.36
C ASP A 302 -10.82 25.40 13.36
N VAL A 303 -9.94 24.41 13.41
CA VAL A 303 -8.75 24.39 14.27
C VAL A 303 -7.46 24.44 13.48
N SER A 304 -7.53 24.60 12.16
CA SER A 304 -6.39 24.83 11.28
C SER A 304 -5.57 26.01 11.81
N ASN A 305 -4.27 26.00 11.64
CA ASN A 305 -3.35 27.04 12.13
C ASN A 305 -3.46 27.32 13.66
N THR A 306 -3.91 26.34 14.44
CA THR A 306 -3.92 26.41 15.90
C THR A 306 -3.18 25.22 16.50
N PRO A 307 -2.71 25.25 17.77
CA PRO A 307 -2.10 24.10 18.44
C PRO A 307 -3.08 22.93 18.68
N TYR A 308 -4.31 23.03 18.18
CA TYR A 308 -5.39 22.04 18.37
C TYR A 308 -5.68 21.23 17.11
N VAL A 309 -4.97 21.49 16.01
CA VAL A 309 -5.00 20.67 14.79
C VAL A 309 -4.48 19.26 15.06
N PHE A 310 -4.85 18.30 14.22
CA PHE A 310 -4.41 16.90 14.32
C PHE A 310 -2.88 16.76 14.26
N ILE A 311 -2.22 17.49 13.37
CA ILE A 311 -0.79 17.57 13.20
C ILE A 311 -0.43 19.00 12.77
N GLU A 312 0.58 19.60 13.39
CA GLU A 312 1.12 20.89 12.94
C GLU A 312 1.94 20.71 11.67
N ASP A 313 2.20 21.80 10.94
CA ASP A 313 3.04 21.78 9.74
C ASP A 313 4.40 21.15 10.06
N GLN A 314 4.83 20.20 9.23
CA GLN A 314 6.07 19.46 9.38
C GLN A 314 6.93 19.55 8.11
N ASP A 315 8.23 19.53 8.29
CA ASP A 315 9.20 19.41 7.22
C ASP A 315 10.27 18.37 7.54
N ARG A 316 10.75 17.68 6.50
CA ARG A 316 11.79 16.68 6.58
C ARG A 316 12.75 16.81 5.43
N ASP A 317 14.01 16.98 5.74
CA ASP A 317 15.12 16.94 4.79
C ASP A 317 15.84 15.61 4.88
N VAL A 318 16.16 15.03 3.73
CA VAL A 318 16.88 13.76 3.65
C VAL A 318 18.06 13.88 2.68
N TRP A 319 19.28 13.67 3.19
CA TRP A 319 20.47 13.50 2.36
C TRP A 319 20.88 12.04 2.31
N TYR A 320 21.27 11.56 1.15
CA TYR A 320 21.83 10.24 1.08
C TYR A 320 23.04 10.14 0.16
N ALA A 321 23.88 9.14 0.43
CA ALA A 321 24.95 8.71 -0.44
C ALA A 321 25.01 7.17 -0.47
N SER A 322 25.23 6.60 -1.65
CA SER A 322 25.39 5.14 -1.79
C SER A 322 26.55 4.79 -2.71
N LEU A 323 27.20 3.67 -2.38
CA LEU A 323 28.27 3.04 -3.17
C LEU A 323 27.93 1.56 -3.34
N GLN A 324 27.99 1.07 -4.56
CA GLN A 324 27.84 -0.36 -4.86
C GLN A 324 28.88 -0.79 -5.90
N ASP A 325 29.46 -1.96 -5.71
CA ASP A 325 30.28 -2.64 -6.72
C ASP A 325 29.65 -3.97 -7.11
N GLN A 326 29.56 -4.21 -8.41
CA GLN A 326 29.29 -5.53 -8.97
C GLN A 326 30.59 -6.06 -9.53
N TRP A 327 31.15 -7.06 -8.84
CA TRP A 327 32.44 -7.65 -9.16
C TRP A 327 32.30 -9.07 -9.69
N GLN A 328 32.73 -9.30 -10.93
CA GLN A 328 32.87 -10.63 -11.50
C GLN A 328 34.16 -11.27 -10.95
N ILE A 329 34.06 -12.01 -9.84
CA ILE A 329 35.19 -12.63 -9.15
C ILE A 329 35.83 -13.74 -10.03
N ALA A 330 34.98 -14.51 -10.72
CA ALA A 330 35.34 -15.53 -11.68
C ALA A 330 34.28 -15.60 -12.79
N ASN A 331 34.47 -16.44 -13.80
CA ASN A 331 33.55 -16.55 -14.94
C ASN A 331 32.12 -16.92 -14.53
N ASP A 332 32.00 -17.68 -13.43
CA ASP A 332 30.76 -18.23 -12.91
C ASP A 332 30.38 -17.66 -11.53
N TRP A 333 31.10 -16.64 -11.04
CA TRP A 333 30.87 -16.02 -9.73
C TRP A 333 30.76 -14.50 -9.85
N ASN A 334 29.66 -13.94 -9.37
CA ASN A 334 29.44 -12.50 -9.29
C ASN A 334 29.13 -12.11 -7.84
N LEU A 335 29.86 -11.10 -7.33
CA LEU A 335 29.61 -10.47 -6.03
C LEU A 335 29.06 -9.08 -6.24
N THR A 336 27.92 -8.77 -5.64
CA THR A 336 27.46 -7.40 -5.47
C THR A 336 27.61 -7.01 -4.02
N ALA A 337 28.32 -5.94 -3.72
CA ALA A 337 28.43 -5.37 -2.39
C ALA A 337 28.13 -3.88 -2.43
N GLY A 338 27.31 -3.41 -1.52
CA GLY A 338 26.92 -1.99 -1.47
C GLY A 338 26.58 -1.54 -0.07
N VAL A 339 26.61 -0.24 0.12
CA VAL A 339 26.20 0.44 1.34
C VAL A 339 25.56 1.77 1.00
N ARG A 340 24.52 2.10 1.73
CA ARG A 340 23.86 3.42 1.67
C ARG A 340 23.82 4.02 3.06
N TYR A 341 24.11 5.31 3.13
CA TYR A 341 23.94 6.18 4.29
C TYR A 341 22.82 7.18 3.98
N ASP A 342 21.86 7.30 4.88
CA ASP A 342 20.80 8.28 4.84
C ASP A 342 20.84 9.12 6.12
N ASP A 343 20.58 10.41 6.01
CA ASP A 343 20.54 11.39 7.11
C ASP A 343 19.24 12.17 7.03
N TYR A 344 18.41 12.02 8.04
CA TYR A 344 17.07 12.60 8.17
C TYR A 344 17.11 13.71 9.22
N SER A 345 16.48 14.85 8.93
CA SER A 345 16.46 16.02 9.81
C SER A 345 15.72 15.80 11.13
N ASP A 346 14.78 14.86 11.17
CA ASP A 346 13.86 14.64 12.30
C ASP A 346 14.25 13.46 13.21
N PHE A 347 14.66 12.31 12.70
CA PHE A 347 14.98 11.13 13.52
C PHE A 347 16.44 10.62 13.39
N GLY A 348 17.31 11.32 12.62
CA GLY A 348 18.72 10.99 12.52
C GLY A 348 19.11 10.11 11.33
N SER A 349 20.16 9.29 11.48
CA SER A 349 20.78 8.63 10.33
C SER A 349 20.73 7.11 10.38
N THR A 350 20.76 6.48 9.18
CA THR A 350 20.82 5.03 9.02
C THR A 350 21.95 4.61 8.08
N VAL A 351 22.45 3.37 8.28
CA VAL A 351 23.45 2.73 7.40
C VAL A 351 22.91 1.37 6.98
N ASN A 352 22.77 1.15 5.67
CA ASN A 352 22.11 -0.01 5.09
C ASN A 352 23.06 -0.74 4.14
N PRO A 353 23.82 -1.74 4.62
CA PRO A 353 24.67 -2.59 3.80
C PRO A 353 23.86 -3.66 3.07
N ARG A 354 24.39 -4.10 1.90
CA ARG A 354 23.87 -5.20 1.11
C ARG A 354 25.02 -6.01 0.52
N VAL A 355 24.89 -7.35 0.54
CA VAL A 355 25.81 -8.26 -0.13
C VAL A 355 25.01 -9.33 -0.86
N ALA A 356 25.33 -9.61 -2.11
CA ALA A 356 24.74 -10.68 -2.88
C ALA A 356 25.85 -11.44 -3.64
N LEU A 357 25.93 -12.75 -3.44
CA LEU A 357 26.85 -13.64 -4.13
C LEU A 357 26.03 -14.55 -5.04
N VAL A 358 26.31 -14.50 -6.34
CA VAL A 358 25.66 -15.32 -7.37
C VAL A 358 26.66 -16.29 -7.94
N TRP A 359 26.30 -17.55 -7.96
CA TRP A 359 27.08 -18.65 -8.53
C TRP A 359 26.30 -19.36 -9.63
N ASP A 360 26.79 -19.28 -10.85
CA ASP A 360 26.29 -20.03 -11.99
C ASP A 360 26.93 -21.43 -11.97
N ALA A 361 26.39 -22.34 -11.12
CA ALA A 361 26.94 -23.67 -10.86
C ALA A 361 26.96 -24.54 -12.11
N SER A 362 26.03 -24.29 -13.04
CA SER A 362 26.01 -24.87 -14.39
C SER A 362 25.20 -23.96 -15.34
N THR A 363 25.08 -24.34 -16.61
CA THR A 363 24.22 -23.68 -17.58
C THR A 363 22.74 -23.66 -17.17
N ASP A 364 22.35 -24.56 -16.27
CA ASP A 364 20.96 -24.80 -15.90
C ASP A 364 20.68 -24.54 -14.40
N LEU A 365 21.71 -24.27 -13.60
CA LEU A 365 21.57 -24.03 -12.16
C LEU A 365 22.32 -22.77 -11.73
N THR A 366 21.61 -21.80 -11.17
CA THR A 366 22.18 -20.64 -10.50
C THR A 366 21.80 -20.68 -9.02
N ALA A 367 22.78 -20.49 -8.13
CA ALA A 367 22.59 -20.32 -6.70
C ALA A 367 22.91 -18.89 -6.27
N LYS A 368 22.15 -18.33 -5.32
CA LYS A 368 22.32 -16.97 -4.82
C LYS A 368 22.29 -16.98 -3.31
N MET A 369 23.18 -16.23 -2.68
CA MET A 369 23.18 -15.92 -1.26
C MET A 369 23.08 -14.42 -1.10
N LEU A 370 22.11 -13.95 -0.30
CA LEU A 370 21.85 -12.52 -0.12
C LEU A 370 21.82 -12.19 1.38
N TYR A 371 22.37 -11.05 1.70
CA TYR A 371 22.19 -10.36 2.97
C TYR A 371 21.92 -8.90 2.70
N GLY A 372 21.01 -8.32 3.45
CA GLY A 372 20.78 -6.89 3.43
C GLY A 372 20.15 -6.40 4.72
N ARG A 373 20.48 -5.16 5.05
CA ARG A 373 19.77 -4.38 6.07
C ARG A 373 18.90 -3.36 5.37
N SER A 374 17.67 -3.21 5.85
CA SER A 374 16.70 -2.22 5.40
C SER A 374 16.08 -1.50 6.59
N PHE A 375 15.38 -0.40 6.33
CA PHE A 375 14.73 0.37 7.36
C PHE A 375 13.41 0.99 6.86
N ARG A 376 12.52 1.30 7.80
CA ARG A 376 11.33 2.14 7.59
C ARG A 376 11.47 3.41 8.42
N ALA A 377 11.29 4.55 7.78
CA ALA A 377 11.21 5.83 8.46
C ALA A 377 9.89 5.94 9.25
N PRO A 378 9.89 6.50 10.47
CA PRO A 378 8.65 6.88 11.13
C PRO A 378 7.88 7.89 10.27
N SER A 379 6.55 7.73 10.14
CA SER A 379 5.71 8.71 9.45
C SER A 379 5.56 9.99 10.28
N PHE A 380 5.16 11.09 9.64
CA PHE A 380 4.88 12.33 10.37
C PHE A 380 3.78 12.14 11.42
N ALA A 381 2.75 11.34 11.11
CA ALA A 381 1.69 11.03 12.07
C ALA A 381 2.22 10.25 13.29
N GLU A 382 3.15 9.29 13.10
CA GLU A 382 3.77 8.54 14.22
C GLU A 382 4.69 9.43 15.07
N LEU A 383 5.32 10.44 14.47
CA LEU A 383 6.19 11.38 15.22
C LEU A 383 5.39 12.51 15.86
N PHE A 384 4.47 13.13 15.12
CA PHE A 384 3.98 14.46 15.45
C PHE A 384 2.46 14.57 15.62
N ALA A 385 1.67 13.47 15.52
CA ALA A 385 0.23 13.55 15.74
C ALA A 385 -0.08 14.01 17.17
N ILE A 386 -0.86 15.08 17.28
CA ILE A 386 -1.36 15.66 18.51
C ILE A 386 -2.88 15.76 18.44
N ASN A 387 -3.57 15.93 19.53
CA ASN A 387 -5.03 16.17 19.57
C ASN A 387 -5.89 15.14 18.80
N ASN A 388 -5.39 13.92 18.62
CA ASN A 388 -6.12 12.81 18.02
C ASN A 388 -6.80 11.99 19.12
N PRO A 389 -8.10 11.64 19.00
CA PRO A 389 -8.80 10.86 20.00
C PRO A 389 -8.41 9.38 20.03
N VAL A 390 -7.71 8.89 18.99
CA VAL A 390 -7.37 7.47 18.84
C VAL A 390 -5.89 7.22 19.14
N ALA A 391 -4.99 8.01 18.56
CA ALA A 391 -3.55 7.78 18.65
C ALA A 391 -2.76 9.09 18.67
N LEU A 392 -1.68 9.13 19.43
CA LEU A 392 -0.77 10.28 19.57
C LEU A 392 0.63 9.89 19.05
N GLY A 393 1.32 10.86 18.48
CA GLY A 393 2.69 10.72 18.01
C GLY A 393 3.72 10.74 19.17
N ASN A 394 4.94 10.39 18.80
CA ASN A 394 6.12 10.44 19.68
C ASN A 394 7.35 10.90 18.87
N PRO A 395 7.88 12.10 19.12
CA PRO A 395 9.02 12.61 18.37
C PRO A 395 10.36 11.91 18.69
N ASP A 396 10.39 11.03 19.68
CA ASP A 396 11.58 10.29 20.10
C ASP A 396 11.64 8.88 19.45
N LEU A 397 10.92 8.64 18.35
CA LEU A 397 10.94 7.35 17.65
C LEU A 397 12.24 7.15 16.85
N ASP A 398 12.77 5.94 16.97
CA ASP A 398 13.80 5.40 16.08
C ASP A 398 13.18 4.77 14.83
N PRO A 399 13.92 4.67 13.69
CA PRO A 399 13.44 3.93 12.53
C PRO A 399 13.38 2.43 12.78
N GLU A 400 12.35 1.75 12.25
CA GLU A 400 12.33 0.29 12.24
C GLU A 400 13.45 -0.25 11.34
N THR A 401 14.11 -1.32 11.74
CA THR A 401 15.18 -1.93 10.95
C THR A 401 14.97 -3.42 10.77
N ALA A 402 15.33 -3.94 9.59
CA ALA A 402 15.27 -5.36 9.29
C ALA A 402 16.59 -5.87 8.73
N ASN A 403 17.04 -7.02 9.23
CA ASN A 403 18.14 -7.81 8.68
C ASN A 403 17.57 -9.04 8.01
N THR A 404 17.86 -9.24 6.72
CA THR A 404 17.34 -10.38 5.96
C THR A 404 18.47 -11.19 5.35
N TYR A 405 18.35 -12.52 5.42
CA TYR A 405 19.27 -13.51 4.87
C TYR A 405 18.50 -14.44 3.95
N GLU A 406 19.01 -14.66 2.73
CA GLU A 406 18.34 -15.51 1.74
C GLU A 406 19.31 -16.46 1.05
N LEU A 407 18.79 -17.64 0.72
CA LEU A 407 19.43 -18.60 -0.17
C LEU A 407 18.43 -18.98 -1.26
N ALA A 408 18.74 -18.61 -2.51
CA ALA A 408 17.87 -18.89 -3.63
C ALA A 408 18.55 -19.79 -4.66
N LEU A 409 17.77 -20.69 -5.27
CA LEU A 409 18.17 -21.60 -6.33
C LEU A 409 17.24 -21.39 -7.53
N ASP A 410 17.80 -21.10 -8.70
CA ASP A 410 17.13 -21.09 -9.98
C ASP A 410 17.58 -22.28 -10.81
N TYR A 411 16.65 -23.18 -11.15
CA TYR A 411 16.93 -24.37 -11.94
C TYR A 411 16.12 -24.43 -13.22
N ARG A 412 16.79 -24.52 -14.35
CA ARG A 412 16.18 -24.77 -15.66
C ARG A 412 16.13 -26.26 -15.92
N ALA A 413 15.02 -26.92 -15.53
CA ALA A 413 14.84 -28.35 -15.69
C ALA A 413 14.80 -28.78 -17.16
N SER A 414 14.29 -27.92 -18.04
CA SER A 414 14.32 -28.05 -19.49
C SER A 414 14.18 -26.67 -20.16
N PHE A 415 14.18 -26.63 -21.48
CA PHE A 415 13.92 -25.40 -22.24
C PHE A 415 12.56 -24.77 -21.90
N ASP A 416 11.56 -25.61 -21.60
CA ASP A 416 10.18 -25.22 -21.35
C ASP A 416 9.80 -25.25 -19.86
N TRP A 417 10.74 -25.57 -18.96
CA TRP A 417 10.43 -25.72 -17.54
C TRP A 417 11.52 -25.10 -16.65
N ARG A 418 11.11 -24.11 -15.86
CA ARG A 418 11.94 -23.41 -14.88
C ARG A 418 11.35 -23.58 -13.48
N VAL A 419 12.22 -23.74 -12.50
CA VAL A 419 11.89 -23.90 -11.07
C VAL A 419 12.76 -22.95 -10.26
N GLY A 420 12.14 -22.20 -9.36
CA GLY A 420 12.80 -21.39 -8.35
C GLY A 420 12.51 -21.93 -6.95
N PHE A 421 13.49 -21.86 -6.07
CA PHE A 421 13.34 -22.17 -4.65
C PHE A 421 14.11 -21.14 -3.84
N ASN A 422 13.47 -20.53 -2.82
CA ASN A 422 14.07 -19.56 -1.93
C ASN A 422 13.82 -19.96 -0.48
N VAL A 423 14.83 -19.83 0.39
CA VAL A 423 14.72 -19.93 1.84
C VAL A 423 15.16 -18.61 2.42
N PHE A 424 14.43 -18.07 3.36
CA PHE A 424 14.72 -16.80 3.99
C PHE A 424 14.60 -16.85 5.51
N TYR A 425 15.35 -15.97 6.15
CA TYR A 425 15.23 -15.59 7.55
C TYR A 425 15.33 -14.08 7.68
N TYR A 426 14.48 -13.47 8.49
CA TYR A 426 14.55 -12.06 8.80
C TYR A 426 14.40 -11.81 10.29
N ASP A 427 14.96 -10.68 10.73
CA ASP A 427 14.87 -10.14 12.08
C ASP A 427 14.57 -8.65 11.99
N VAL A 428 13.44 -8.23 12.56
CA VAL A 428 12.97 -6.84 12.57
C VAL A 428 13.04 -6.33 14.00
N GLU A 429 13.70 -5.19 14.17
CA GLU A 429 13.88 -4.51 15.46
C GLU A 429 13.20 -3.13 15.41
N ASP A 430 12.88 -2.61 16.60
CA ASP A 430 12.31 -1.28 16.79
C ASP A 430 10.97 -1.05 16.06
N LEU A 431 10.14 -2.10 15.93
CA LEU A 431 8.81 -1.99 15.34
C LEU A 431 7.99 -0.92 16.07
N ILE A 432 7.39 -0.02 15.31
CA ILE A 432 6.56 1.05 15.83
C ILE A 432 5.13 0.54 16.00
N SER A 433 4.65 0.58 17.24
CA SER A 433 3.30 0.20 17.61
C SER A 433 2.68 1.25 18.55
N PHE A 434 1.34 1.34 18.56
CA PHE A 434 0.64 2.19 19.48
C PHE A 434 0.41 1.46 20.81
N ALA A 435 1.00 1.97 21.89
CA ALA A 435 0.91 1.42 23.22
C ALA A 435 0.15 2.35 24.17
N THR A 436 -0.69 1.77 25.06
CA THR A 436 -1.46 2.56 26.02
C THR A 436 -0.55 3.25 27.03
N ALA A 437 -0.58 4.57 27.06
CA ALA A 437 0.12 5.39 28.04
C ALA A 437 -0.65 5.53 29.36
N ALA A 438 0.03 6.03 30.40
CA ALA A 438 -0.62 6.38 31.66
C ALA A 438 -1.65 7.50 31.41
N GLY A 439 -2.93 7.16 31.40
CA GLY A 439 -4.04 8.07 31.08
C GLY A 439 -4.98 7.54 30.01
N GLY A 440 -4.63 6.41 29.37
CA GLY A 440 -5.50 5.70 28.43
C GLY A 440 -5.30 6.10 26.96
N ALA A 441 -4.46 7.09 26.66
CA ALA A 441 -4.13 7.45 25.28
C ALA A 441 -3.19 6.40 24.66
N GLN A 442 -3.38 6.09 23.39
CA GLN A 442 -2.45 5.29 22.60
C GLN A 442 -1.33 6.21 22.09
N VAL A 443 -0.06 5.85 22.31
CA VAL A 443 1.12 6.63 21.89
C VAL A 443 2.05 5.74 21.09
N ALA A 444 2.56 6.25 19.97
CA ALA A 444 3.52 5.54 19.13
C ALA A 444 4.83 5.25 19.89
N ARG A 445 5.34 4.04 19.82
CA ARG A 445 6.57 3.60 20.49
C ARG A 445 7.29 2.52 19.69
N ASN A 446 8.61 2.48 19.78
CA ASN A 446 9.41 1.34 19.33
C ASN A 446 9.36 0.23 20.41
N VAL A 447 8.39 -0.66 20.30
CA VAL A 447 8.10 -1.69 21.32
C VAL A 447 7.97 -3.09 20.72
N GLY A 448 8.39 -3.32 19.49
CA GLY A 448 8.21 -4.62 18.85
C GLY A 448 9.50 -5.19 18.30
N GLN A 449 9.67 -6.49 18.42
CA GLN A 449 10.67 -7.28 17.71
C GLN A 449 9.97 -8.47 17.05
N GLN A 450 10.28 -8.69 15.77
CA GLN A 450 9.71 -9.81 15.02
C GLN A 450 10.80 -10.60 14.32
N GLN A 451 10.75 -11.91 14.44
CA GLN A 451 11.58 -12.81 13.64
C GLN A 451 10.68 -13.66 12.75
N GLY A 452 11.17 -13.95 11.54
CA GLY A 452 10.46 -14.84 10.66
C GLY A 452 11.39 -15.65 9.78
N HIS A 453 10.93 -16.81 9.37
CA HIS A 453 11.61 -17.68 8.43
C HIS A 453 10.61 -18.42 7.55
N GLY A 454 11.06 -18.80 6.39
CA GLY A 454 10.17 -19.48 5.47
C GLY A 454 10.88 -19.96 4.23
N PHE A 455 10.07 -20.50 3.33
CA PHE A 455 10.52 -20.85 1.99
C PHE A 455 9.46 -20.52 0.94
N GLU A 456 9.93 -20.30 -0.26
CA GLU A 456 9.12 -20.07 -1.44
C GLU A 456 9.53 -21.06 -2.54
N PHE A 457 8.54 -21.62 -3.19
CA PHE A 457 8.69 -22.42 -4.39
C PHE A 457 7.95 -21.77 -5.53
N GLU A 458 8.57 -21.63 -6.70
CA GLU A 458 7.93 -21.12 -7.89
C GLU A 458 8.29 -21.95 -9.11
N THR A 459 7.36 -22.05 -10.06
CA THR A 459 7.62 -22.74 -11.31
C THR A 459 6.89 -22.11 -12.47
N GLU A 460 7.57 -22.04 -13.61
CA GLU A 460 6.99 -21.75 -14.91
C GLU A 460 7.21 -22.93 -15.84
N TRP A 461 6.14 -23.47 -16.37
CA TRP A 461 6.16 -24.62 -17.26
C TRP A 461 5.31 -24.37 -18.51
N LYS A 462 5.86 -24.68 -19.69
CA LYS A 462 5.20 -24.62 -20.98
C LYS A 462 5.09 -26.02 -21.59
N PRO A 463 4.15 -26.86 -21.09
CA PRO A 463 4.00 -28.24 -21.57
C PRO A 463 3.63 -28.34 -23.05
N LEU A 464 3.07 -27.27 -23.60
CA LEU A 464 2.74 -27.08 -25.00
C LEU A 464 3.05 -25.62 -25.39
N ASP A 465 3.36 -25.35 -26.65
CA ASP A 465 3.55 -23.97 -27.16
C ASP A 465 2.34 -23.06 -26.86
N SER A 466 1.15 -23.66 -26.80
CA SER A 466 -0.11 -22.98 -26.53
C SER A 466 -0.50 -22.90 -25.04
N LEU A 467 0.20 -23.60 -24.14
CA LEU A 467 -0.16 -23.66 -22.72
C LEU A 467 1.02 -23.23 -21.84
N ARG A 468 0.80 -22.18 -21.05
CA ARG A 468 1.75 -21.72 -20.02
C ARG A 468 1.11 -21.87 -18.64
N VAL A 469 1.81 -22.52 -17.75
CA VAL A 469 1.45 -22.72 -16.34
C VAL A 469 2.46 -22.01 -15.47
N VAL A 470 1.98 -21.21 -14.53
CA VAL A 470 2.78 -20.59 -13.47
C VAL A 470 2.17 -21.02 -12.15
N ALA A 471 3.00 -21.53 -11.25
CA ALA A 471 2.55 -21.87 -9.90
C ALA A 471 3.60 -21.40 -8.88
N ASN A 472 3.13 -20.97 -7.72
CA ASN A 472 3.98 -20.72 -6.57
C ASN A 472 3.31 -21.22 -5.29
N TYR A 473 4.14 -21.51 -4.31
CA TYR A 473 3.76 -21.82 -2.95
C TYR A 473 4.75 -21.17 -1.99
N ALA A 474 4.24 -20.50 -0.98
CA ALA A 474 5.02 -19.90 0.09
C ALA A 474 4.55 -20.45 1.44
N TRP A 475 5.50 -20.76 2.29
CA TRP A 475 5.28 -21.03 3.71
C TRP A 475 6.18 -20.13 4.52
N GLN A 476 5.64 -19.54 5.58
CA GLN A 476 6.40 -18.75 6.54
C GLN A 476 5.86 -18.94 7.94
N ASN A 477 6.72 -18.79 8.92
CA ASN A 477 6.37 -18.62 10.32
C ASN A 477 7.04 -17.33 10.82
N ALA A 478 6.27 -16.48 11.44
CA ALA A 478 6.71 -15.22 12.02
C ALA A 478 6.28 -15.18 13.49
N GLU A 479 7.16 -14.73 14.37
CA GLU A 479 6.99 -14.69 15.82
C GLU A 479 7.23 -13.27 16.35
N ASP A 480 6.30 -12.76 17.13
CA ASP A 480 6.52 -11.61 18.00
C ASP A 480 7.40 -12.06 19.18
N LYS A 481 8.61 -11.51 19.27
CA LYS A 481 9.60 -11.95 20.26
C LYS A 481 9.34 -11.43 21.66
N GLU A 482 8.54 -10.38 21.83
CA GLU A 482 8.21 -9.85 23.13
C GLU A 482 7.08 -10.65 23.79
N LEU A 483 6.11 -11.07 22.96
CA LEU A 483 4.95 -11.84 23.43
C LEU A 483 5.15 -13.35 23.35
N GLU A 484 6.19 -13.83 22.63
CA GLU A 484 6.45 -15.24 22.33
C GLU A 484 5.23 -15.92 21.67
N GLU A 485 4.54 -15.18 20.79
CA GLU A 485 3.35 -15.62 20.05
C GLU A 485 3.56 -15.42 18.55
N ASP A 486 2.76 -16.12 17.73
CA ASP A 486 2.81 -15.95 16.27
C ASP A 486 2.43 -14.52 15.88
N ALA A 487 3.19 -13.93 14.95
CA ALA A 487 2.93 -12.60 14.45
C ALA A 487 1.64 -12.57 13.60
N ALA A 488 0.87 -11.52 13.78
CA ALA A 488 -0.40 -11.32 13.09
C ALA A 488 -0.27 -10.90 11.61
N ARG A 489 -1.40 -10.96 10.90
CA ARG A 489 -1.66 -10.34 9.60
C ARG A 489 -0.93 -10.94 8.41
N ALA A 490 -0.04 -11.90 8.59
CA ALA A 490 0.60 -12.61 7.50
C ALA A 490 0.11 -14.07 7.49
N PRO A 491 -0.44 -14.59 6.38
CA PRO A 491 -0.80 -15.99 6.27
C PRO A 491 0.48 -16.84 6.30
N GLU A 492 0.45 -17.95 7.03
CA GLU A 492 1.59 -18.88 7.03
C GLU A 492 1.72 -19.60 5.69
N GLN A 493 0.60 -19.86 5.02
CA GLN A 493 0.58 -20.61 3.77
C GLN A 493 -0.16 -19.85 2.66
N GLN A 494 0.47 -19.79 1.50
CA GLN A 494 -0.10 -19.23 0.29
C GLN A 494 0.25 -20.08 -0.92
N ALA A 495 -0.73 -20.33 -1.78
CA ALA A 495 -0.50 -20.94 -3.07
C ALA A 495 -1.21 -20.17 -4.19
N TYR A 496 -0.56 -20.09 -5.34
CA TYR A 496 -1.13 -19.51 -6.54
C TYR A 496 -0.85 -20.40 -7.73
N LEU A 497 -1.86 -20.59 -8.57
CA LEU A 497 -1.76 -21.32 -9.83
C LEU A 497 -2.43 -20.51 -10.93
N ARG A 498 -1.73 -20.29 -12.04
CA ARG A 498 -2.27 -19.68 -13.25
C ARG A 498 -1.97 -20.56 -14.46
N ALA A 499 -3.01 -20.91 -15.21
CA ALA A 499 -2.89 -21.60 -16.48
C ALA A 499 -3.45 -20.72 -17.60
N HIS A 500 -2.60 -20.34 -18.55
CA HIS A 500 -2.98 -19.57 -19.73
C HIS A 500 -2.89 -20.47 -20.97
N TRP A 501 -4.01 -20.65 -21.65
CA TRP A 501 -4.14 -21.49 -22.84
C TRP A 501 -4.56 -20.66 -24.05
N THR A 502 -3.66 -20.57 -25.05
CA THR A 502 -3.95 -19.97 -26.34
C THR A 502 -4.62 -21.01 -27.24
N LEU A 503 -5.80 -20.70 -27.70
CA LEU A 503 -6.64 -21.56 -28.53
C LEU A 503 -6.64 -21.10 -30.00
N PRO A 504 -7.07 -21.96 -30.96
CA PRO A 504 -7.22 -21.55 -32.35
C PRO A 504 -8.11 -20.33 -32.54
N HIS A 505 -7.91 -19.61 -33.63
CA HIS A 505 -8.69 -18.42 -34.01
C HIS A 505 -8.58 -17.26 -33.02
N ASN A 506 -7.42 -17.07 -32.38
CA ASN A 506 -7.12 -15.97 -31.44
C ASN A 506 -8.05 -15.96 -30.21
N TRP A 507 -8.47 -17.11 -29.73
CA TRP A 507 -9.06 -17.26 -28.43
C TRP A 507 -7.98 -17.54 -27.38
N SER A 508 -8.18 -17.08 -26.17
CA SER A 508 -7.39 -17.53 -25.01
C SER A 508 -8.28 -17.70 -23.78
N VAL A 509 -7.90 -18.65 -22.95
CA VAL A 509 -8.53 -18.92 -21.66
C VAL A 509 -7.46 -18.85 -20.58
N THR A 510 -7.71 -18.12 -19.50
CA THR A 510 -6.83 -18.09 -18.34
C THR A 510 -7.64 -18.48 -17.11
N GLY A 511 -7.21 -19.55 -16.43
CA GLY A 511 -7.69 -19.91 -15.10
C GLY A 511 -6.67 -19.47 -14.04
N GLU A 512 -7.14 -18.95 -12.93
CA GLU A 512 -6.32 -18.55 -11.77
C GLU A 512 -6.92 -19.17 -10.51
N PHE A 513 -6.05 -19.64 -9.62
CA PHE A 513 -6.36 -20.17 -8.29
C PHE A 513 -5.47 -19.49 -7.27
N LYS A 514 -6.06 -18.97 -6.20
CA LYS A 514 -5.37 -18.42 -5.04
C LYS A 514 -5.90 -19.14 -3.80
N TRP A 515 -5.03 -19.78 -3.04
CA TRP A 515 -5.32 -20.39 -1.74
C TRP A 515 -4.53 -19.69 -0.65
N ILE A 516 -5.20 -19.34 0.45
CA ILE A 516 -4.63 -18.68 1.62
C ILE A 516 -5.08 -19.47 2.84
N ALA A 517 -4.12 -19.82 3.72
CA ALA A 517 -4.38 -20.62 4.91
C ALA A 517 -3.51 -20.20 6.10
N ASP A 518 -3.92 -20.66 7.27
CA ASP A 518 -3.24 -20.45 8.55
C ASP A 518 -2.97 -18.94 8.78
N ARG A 519 -4.05 -18.18 8.92
CA ARG A 519 -4.00 -16.73 9.17
C ARG A 519 -4.14 -16.45 10.65
N ASN A 520 -3.03 -16.10 11.29
CA ASN A 520 -2.99 -15.77 12.69
C ASN A 520 -3.64 -14.41 12.97
N ARG A 521 -4.37 -14.33 14.09
CA ARG A 521 -4.85 -13.08 14.63
C ARG A 521 -3.75 -12.35 15.39
N GLU A 522 -4.00 -11.11 15.75
CA GLU A 522 -3.08 -10.37 16.62
C GLU A 522 -2.89 -11.11 17.95
N PRO A 523 -1.68 -11.03 18.53
CA PRO A 523 -1.42 -11.59 19.86
C PRO A 523 -2.48 -11.16 20.89
N LEU A 524 -2.84 -12.08 21.76
CA LEU A 524 -3.89 -11.89 22.79
C LEU A 524 -5.34 -11.76 22.27
N ASP A 525 -5.58 -11.86 20.96
CA ASP A 525 -6.94 -11.90 20.41
C ASP A 525 -7.63 -13.23 20.77
N PRO A 526 -8.73 -13.22 21.57
CA PRO A 526 -9.36 -14.44 22.02
C PRO A 526 -10.30 -15.07 20.97
N ARG A 527 -10.47 -14.45 19.80
CA ARG A 527 -11.35 -14.95 18.74
C ARG A 527 -10.73 -16.17 18.05
N ASP A 528 -11.58 -17.02 17.48
CA ASP A 528 -11.13 -18.17 16.68
C ASP A 528 -10.31 -17.71 15.47
N ALA A 529 -9.40 -18.56 14.98
CA ALA A 529 -8.63 -18.30 13.76
C ALA A 529 -9.56 -17.98 12.57
N VAL A 530 -9.06 -17.18 11.62
CA VAL A 530 -9.81 -16.83 10.41
C VAL A 530 -9.80 -18.01 9.45
N ASP A 531 -10.96 -18.35 8.88
CA ASP A 531 -11.10 -19.48 7.97
C ASP A 531 -10.20 -19.36 6.73
N ASP A 532 -9.62 -20.46 6.31
CA ASP A 532 -8.90 -20.58 5.03
C ASP A 532 -9.84 -20.31 3.86
N TYR A 533 -9.29 -19.80 2.75
CA TYR A 533 -10.11 -19.63 1.54
C TYR A 533 -9.39 -19.96 0.24
N THR A 534 -10.19 -20.28 -0.78
CA THR A 534 -9.74 -20.50 -2.16
C THR A 534 -10.53 -19.66 -3.13
N ILE A 535 -9.90 -18.70 -3.79
CA ILE A 535 -10.52 -17.90 -4.85
C ILE A 535 -10.07 -18.39 -6.21
N ALA A 536 -11.03 -18.68 -7.10
CA ALA A 536 -10.78 -19.02 -8.48
C ALA A 536 -11.30 -17.92 -9.41
N ASN A 537 -10.51 -17.59 -10.44
CA ASN A 537 -10.90 -16.65 -11.49
C ASN A 537 -10.81 -17.30 -12.86
N LEU A 538 -11.65 -16.86 -13.77
CA LEU A 538 -11.65 -17.29 -15.17
C LEU A 538 -11.65 -16.07 -16.09
N ASN A 539 -10.75 -16.06 -17.08
CA ASN A 539 -10.72 -15.04 -18.11
C ASN A 539 -10.78 -15.70 -19.49
N LEU A 540 -11.68 -15.23 -20.34
CA LEU A 540 -11.84 -15.63 -21.73
C LEU A 540 -11.64 -14.42 -22.61
N GLU A 541 -10.70 -14.50 -23.56
CA GLU A 541 -10.44 -13.42 -24.51
C GLU A 541 -10.57 -13.89 -25.95
N LYS A 542 -11.11 -13.02 -26.77
CA LYS A 542 -11.10 -13.11 -28.23
C LYS A 542 -10.37 -11.92 -28.80
N GLN A 543 -9.20 -12.15 -29.38
CA GLN A 543 -8.35 -11.09 -29.95
C GLN A 543 -8.52 -10.98 -31.46
N ASN A 544 -8.18 -9.81 -32.00
CA ASN A 544 -8.16 -9.52 -33.43
C ASN A 544 -9.49 -9.82 -34.17
N LEU A 545 -10.62 -9.59 -33.51
CA LEU A 545 -11.91 -9.63 -34.19
C LEU A 545 -11.97 -8.42 -35.15
N PHE A 546 -12.27 -8.66 -36.43
CA PHE A 546 -12.23 -7.65 -37.50
C PHE A 546 -10.88 -6.92 -37.58
N GLU A 547 -9.78 -7.62 -37.27
CA GLU A 547 -8.37 -7.12 -37.32
C GLU A 547 -7.99 -6.06 -36.27
N ARG A 548 -8.92 -5.55 -35.47
CA ARG A 548 -8.68 -4.43 -34.56
C ARG A 548 -9.35 -4.54 -33.19
N LEU A 549 -10.38 -5.36 -33.05
CA LEU A 549 -11.19 -5.43 -31.83
C LEU A 549 -10.79 -6.64 -31.00
N ASP A 550 -10.48 -6.40 -29.74
CA ASP A 550 -10.35 -7.44 -28.71
C ASP A 550 -11.53 -7.38 -27.76
N LEU A 551 -12.08 -8.55 -27.41
CA LEU A 551 -13.16 -8.70 -26.43
C LEU A 551 -12.69 -9.61 -25.31
N GLY A 552 -13.02 -9.26 -24.08
CA GLY A 552 -12.70 -10.03 -22.88
C GLY A 552 -13.91 -10.22 -21.98
N LEU A 553 -14.02 -11.42 -21.40
CA LEU A 553 -14.95 -11.76 -20.33
C LEU A 553 -14.13 -12.30 -19.17
N ARG A 554 -14.19 -11.66 -18.00
CA ARG A 554 -13.55 -12.14 -16.78
C ARG A 554 -14.58 -12.34 -15.68
N VAL A 555 -14.49 -13.48 -15.01
CA VAL A 555 -15.23 -13.79 -13.79
C VAL A 555 -14.22 -13.87 -12.66
N ARG A 556 -14.35 -13.01 -11.66
CA ARG A 556 -13.58 -13.09 -10.41
C ARG A 556 -14.43 -13.84 -9.38
N ASN A 557 -13.76 -14.54 -8.47
CA ASN A 557 -14.41 -15.37 -7.47
C ASN A 557 -15.49 -16.29 -8.09
N LEU A 558 -15.07 -17.12 -9.04
CA LEU A 558 -15.96 -17.96 -9.88
C LEU A 558 -16.96 -18.79 -9.07
N PHE A 559 -16.54 -19.28 -7.90
CA PHE A 559 -17.34 -20.16 -7.04
C PHE A 559 -18.11 -19.40 -5.96
N ASP A 560 -17.99 -18.07 -5.91
CA ASP A 560 -18.65 -17.21 -4.91
C ASP A 560 -18.26 -17.58 -3.48
N GLU A 561 -16.96 -17.78 -3.29
CA GLU A 561 -16.38 -18.10 -1.97
C GLU A 561 -16.53 -16.93 -1.01
N GLY A 562 -17.13 -17.19 0.15
CA GLY A 562 -17.27 -16.21 1.22
C GLY A 562 -15.98 -16.10 2.05
N ALA A 563 -15.00 -15.36 1.55
CA ALA A 563 -13.73 -15.16 2.22
C ALA A 563 -13.73 -13.87 3.04
N SER A 564 -12.92 -13.81 4.11
CA SER A 564 -12.75 -12.62 4.95
C SER A 564 -11.28 -12.40 5.29
N GLU A 565 -10.91 -11.15 5.57
CA GLU A 565 -9.62 -10.80 6.16
C GLU A 565 -9.79 -10.50 7.65
N PRO A 566 -8.79 -10.80 8.52
CA PRO A 566 -8.89 -10.53 9.95
C PRO A 566 -9.03 -9.04 10.22
N SER A 567 -9.99 -8.69 11.06
CA SER A 567 -10.12 -7.33 11.59
C SER A 567 -9.10 -7.10 12.72
N PRO A 568 -8.67 -5.84 12.95
CA PRO A 568 -7.75 -5.52 14.03
C PRO A 568 -8.36 -5.87 15.39
N TYR A 569 -7.50 -6.22 16.36
CA TYR A 569 -7.91 -6.49 17.73
C TYR A 569 -7.64 -5.29 18.62
N GLU A 570 -8.70 -4.69 19.14
CA GLU A 570 -8.66 -3.70 20.20
C GLU A 570 -9.48 -4.20 21.39
N ALA A 571 -8.79 -4.55 22.46
CA ALA A 571 -9.38 -5.20 23.64
C ALA A 571 -10.38 -4.29 24.36
N VAL A 572 -11.60 -4.78 24.55
CA VAL A 572 -12.64 -4.19 25.37
C VAL A 572 -13.24 -5.25 26.30
N PRO A 573 -13.92 -4.87 27.39
CA PRO A 573 -14.50 -5.87 28.34
C PRO A 573 -15.45 -6.89 27.66
N SER A 574 -16.03 -6.54 26.51
CA SER A 574 -16.95 -7.42 25.75
C SER A 574 -16.25 -8.21 24.63
N GLY A 575 -14.93 -8.08 24.44
CA GLY A 575 -14.16 -8.77 23.39
C GLY A 575 -13.29 -7.82 22.58
N SER A 576 -13.63 -7.55 21.33
CA SER A 576 -12.93 -6.62 20.43
C SER A 576 -13.84 -5.47 20.02
N LEU A 577 -13.26 -4.28 19.77
CA LEU A 577 -13.98 -3.14 19.18
C LEU A 577 -14.51 -3.45 17.78
N MET A 578 -13.81 -4.28 17.00
CA MET A 578 -14.30 -4.79 15.72
C MET A 578 -14.50 -6.31 15.81
N PRO A 579 -15.69 -6.77 16.22
CA PRO A 579 -15.93 -8.19 16.44
C PRO A 579 -15.91 -9.03 15.17
N ASP A 580 -16.36 -8.46 14.05
CA ASP A 580 -16.47 -9.16 12.77
C ASP A 580 -15.24 -8.96 11.90
N ASP A 581 -14.88 -9.98 11.15
CA ASP A 581 -13.85 -9.90 10.13
C ASP A 581 -14.34 -9.17 8.86
N PHE A 582 -13.43 -8.70 8.04
CA PHE A 582 -13.75 -7.94 6.83
C PHE A 582 -14.00 -8.87 5.63
N PRO A 583 -15.25 -9.03 5.17
CA PRO A 583 -15.53 -9.87 4.02
C PRO A 583 -14.85 -9.32 2.75
N LEU A 584 -14.33 -10.23 1.93
CA LEU A 584 -13.78 -9.93 0.62
C LEU A 584 -14.89 -9.77 -0.42
N GLU A 585 -14.52 -9.27 -1.62
CA GLU A 585 -15.43 -9.09 -2.75
C GLU A 585 -16.06 -10.43 -3.19
N GLU A 586 -17.37 -10.44 -3.33
CA GLU A 586 -18.12 -11.55 -3.89
C GLU A 586 -17.83 -11.76 -5.40
N ARG A 587 -18.53 -12.68 -6.03
CA ARG A 587 -18.35 -12.95 -7.46
C ARG A 587 -18.65 -11.71 -8.30
N SER A 588 -17.69 -11.33 -9.15
CA SER A 588 -17.84 -10.22 -10.08
C SER A 588 -17.59 -10.61 -11.53
N LEU A 589 -18.35 -10.00 -12.44
CA LEU A 589 -18.28 -10.19 -13.88
C LEU A 589 -17.76 -8.91 -14.54
N HIS A 590 -16.80 -9.05 -15.47
CA HIS A 590 -16.21 -7.94 -16.20
C HIS A 590 -16.25 -8.20 -17.71
N LEU A 591 -16.80 -7.27 -18.47
CA LEU A 591 -16.81 -7.27 -19.93
C LEU A 591 -15.90 -6.16 -20.43
N THR A 592 -14.99 -6.48 -21.30
CA THR A 592 -13.98 -5.53 -21.84
C THR A 592 -14.02 -5.53 -23.36
N ALA A 593 -13.96 -4.35 -23.97
CA ALA A 593 -13.77 -4.17 -25.39
C ALA A 593 -12.61 -3.20 -25.64
N ARG A 594 -11.72 -3.51 -26.58
CA ARG A 594 -10.53 -2.72 -26.90
C ARG A 594 -10.31 -2.68 -28.40
N VAL A 595 -10.07 -1.48 -28.94
CA VAL A 595 -9.82 -1.26 -30.37
C VAL A 595 -8.46 -0.57 -30.55
N ARG A 596 -7.69 -1.02 -31.54
CA ARG A 596 -6.39 -0.43 -31.91
C ARG A 596 -6.40 0.11 -33.35
N PHE A 597 -5.72 1.29 -33.53
CA PHE A 597 -5.66 2.02 -34.79
C PHE A 597 -4.21 2.30 -35.19
#